data_64e77ee26dc0e9c5d8ac60cf6d42fad4
#
_entry.id   64e77ee26dc0e9c5d8ac60cf6d42fad4
#
_cell.length_a   1.000
_cell.length_b   1.000
_cell.length_c   1.000
_cell.angle_alpha   90.00
_cell.angle_beta   90.00
_cell.angle_gamma   90.00
#
_symmetry.space_group_name_H-M   'P 1'
#
loop_
_entity.id
_entity.type
_entity.pdbx_description
1 polymer ?
#
loop_
_entity_poly.entity_id
_entity_poly.type
_entity_poly.pdbx_seq_one_letter_code
_entity_poly.pdbx_strand_id
1 'polypeptide(L)'
;MYDQIRDDTFFLMFYASVAMLALIACCYLLFRQGNAFAKDFTPPIRLRRWTAAFFGSVALCHLWYLPMYFLTSPDDVKLGSLIAGLLDSMTIIPLTIIVLLTMLQDRRRPLWPVAVMIAPLIVGLTWCIASRSGDLLPMLFVYFLLMWLGVIIYMVCAIRQYGRWLRDNYADLEHKEVWQNFLVLGIFLLVYVIYSLDEGGLIFEYAMEVTDVILICYLVWRVETLSDLSIHTTDEEEEIVTTENVEDNKLPLSIRNSIESLLQQHCIDTRLYLQNDLSIFQLAQSIGTNRFYLSQYFSSQGTTYNAFINNLRINHFVSLYQGAVTAKRSFTAQQLAQESGFHSYRTFSDAFKRKMGQSVTAWMKAASEQEQSQARLNSAERKQARPEDKVQYEGLGKL
;
A
#
# COMPACT_ATOMS: atom_id res chain seq x y z
N MET A 1 14.44 -24.85 -30.49
CA MET A 1 13.92 -23.66 -29.78
C MET A 1 14.62 -22.39 -30.22
N TYR A 2 15.95 -22.21 -30.01
CA TYR A 2 16.68 -20.97 -30.35
C TYR A 2 16.64 -20.63 -31.82
N ASP A 3 16.65 -21.61 -32.74
CA ASP A 3 16.51 -21.36 -34.17
C ASP A 3 15.17 -20.74 -34.56
N GLN A 4 14.07 -21.16 -33.93
CA GLN A 4 12.75 -20.56 -34.17
C GLN A 4 12.67 -19.11 -33.66
N ILE A 5 13.33 -18.81 -32.54
CA ILE A 5 13.37 -17.46 -31.93
C ILE A 5 14.23 -16.55 -32.83
N ARG A 6 15.40 -17.02 -33.27
CA ARG A 6 16.30 -16.25 -34.16
C ARG A 6 15.64 -15.87 -35.49
N ASP A 7 14.83 -16.76 -36.04
CA ASP A 7 14.18 -16.56 -37.33
C ASP A 7 12.88 -15.75 -37.23
N ASP A 8 12.37 -15.51 -35.99
CA ASP A 8 11.19 -14.68 -35.73
C ASP A 8 11.58 -13.20 -35.55
N THR A 9 11.51 -12.44 -36.65
CA THR A 9 11.82 -11.01 -36.65
C THR A 9 10.90 -10.22 -35.76
N PHE A 10 9.62 -10.61 -35.63
CA PHE A 10 8.67 -9.92 -34.73
C PHE A 10 9.04 -10.09 -33.28
N PHE A 11 9.48 -11.29 -32.88
CA PHE A 11 9.97 -11.52 -31.51
C PHE A 11 11.19 -10.63 -31.23
N LEU A 12 12.19 -10.61 -32.11
CA LEU A 12 13.40 -9.81 -31.89
C LEU A 12 13.10 -8.31 -31.83
N MET A 13 12.13 -7.82 -32.61
CA MET A 13 11.68 -6.42 -32.54
C MET A 13 10.97 -6.15 -31.24
N PHE A 14 10.13 -7.08 -30.76
CA PHE A 14 9.42 -6.96 -29.47
C PHE A 14 10.39 -6.99 -28.30
N TYR A 15 11.32 -7.93 -28.28
CA TYR A 15 12.40 -8.04 -27.29
C TYR A 15 13.22 -6.74 -27.19
N ALA A 16 13.65 -6.17 -28.31
CA ALA A 16 14.36 -4.89 -28.35
C ALA A 16 13.48 -3.73 -27.83
N SER A 17 12.18 -3.76 -28.13
CA SER A 17 11.24 -2.74 -27.67
C SER A 17 11.04 -2.78 -26.15
N VAL A 18 11.02 -3.97 -25.54
CA VAL A 18 10.93 -4.15 -24.08
C VAL A 18 12.20 -3.64 -23.39
N ALA A 19 13.38 -3.96 -23.95
CA ALA A 19 14.66 -3.41 -23.47
C ALA A 19 14.66 -1.87 -23.49
N MET A 20 14.18 -1.26 -24.59
CA MET A 20 14.06 0.19 -24.72
C MET A 20 13.04 0.77 -23.73
N LEU A 21 11.91 0.10 -23.51
CA LEU A 21 10.92 0.51 -22.52
C LEU A 21 11.51 0.53 -21.10
N ALA A 22 12.28 -0.51 -20.73
CA ALA A 22 12.99 -0.57 -19.46
C ALA A 22 14.00 0.58 -19.31
N LEU A 23 14.76 0.88 -20.36
CA LEU A 23 15.71 2.00 -20.37
C LEU A 23 15.00 3.36 -20.26
N ILE A 24 13.89 3.56 -20.97
CA ILE A 24 13.09 4.78 -20.88
C ILE A 24 12.51 4.93 -19.47
N ALA A 25 12.00 3.85 -18.87
CA ALA A 25 11.49 3.85 -17.50
C ALA A 25 12.61 4.18 -16.47
N CYS A 26 13.80 3.63 -16.66
CA CYS A 26 14.98 3.98 -15.86
C CYS A 26 15.29 5.47 -15.94
N CYS A 27 15.43 6.02 -17.16
CA CYS A 27 15.70 7.45 -17.38
C CYS A 27 14.58 8.33 -16.82
N TYR A 28 13.31 7.94 -17.00
CA TYR A 28 12.17 8.65 -16.46
C TYR A 28 12.27 8.78 -14.94
N LEU A 29 12.50 7.68 -14.21
CA LEU A 29 12.61 7.71 -12.75
C LEU A 29 13.85 8.46 -12.25
N LEU A 30 14.96 8.49 -13.00
CA LEU A 30 16.18 9.20 -12.60
C LEU A 30 16.08 10.70 -12.83
N PHE A 31 15.62 11.14 -14.00
CA PHE A 31 15.78 12.52 -14.45
C PHE A 31 14.53 13.38 -14.28
N ARG A 32 13.33 12.80 -14.26
CA ARG A 32 12.12 13.59 -14.08
C ARG A 32 11.94 14.01 -12.63
N GLN A 33 11.79 15.33 -12.41
CA GLN A 33 11.58 15.89 -11.08
C GLN A 33 10.10 15.91 -10.66
N GLY A 34 9.16 15.96 -11.62
CA GLY A 34 7.71 16.00 -11.34
C GLY A 34 7.06 14.62 -11.36
N ASN A 35 5.95 14.47 -10.63
CA ASN A 35 5.09 13.28 -10.67
C ASN A 35 4.09 13.40 -11.84
N ALA A 36 4.00 12.35 -12.69
CA ALA A 36 3.10 12.34 -13.83
C ALA A 36 1.67 11.91 -13.48
N PHE A 37 1.52 11.07 -12.46
CA PHE A 37 0.27 10.40 -12.12
C PHE A 37 -0.46 11.07 -10.96
N ALA A 38 0.27 11.64 -9.99
CA ALA A 38 -0.30 12.25 -8.81
C ALA A 38 0.50 13.52 -8.47
N LYS A 39 0.04 14.69 -8.96
CA LYS A 39 0.77 15.97 -8.81
C LYS A 39 0.97 16.40 -7.37
N ASP A 40 0.08 15.97 -6.47
CA ASP A 40 0.06 16.36 -5.06
C ASP A 40 0.91 15.44 -4.17
N PHE A 41 1.49 14.38 -4.73
CA PHE A 41 2.31 13.43 -3.98
C PHE A 41 3.78 13.47 -4.41
N THR A 42 4.66 13.50 -3.42
CA THR A 42 6.11 13.32 -3.63
C THR A 42 6.46 11.85 -3.41
N PRO A 43 6.92 11.14 -4.45
CA PRO A 43 7.32 9.74 -4.30
C PRO A 43 8.65 9.63 -3.53
N PRO A 44 8.88 8.52 -2.79
CA PRO A 44 10.11 8.30 -2.04
C PRO A 44 11.33 8.28 -2.96
N ILE A 45 12.25 9.24 -2.81
CA ILE A 45 13.45 9.38 -3.66
C ILE A 45 14.29 8.09 -3.65
N ARG A 46 14.42 7.45 -2.48
CA ARG A 46 15.18 6.20 -2.33
C ARG A 46 14.55 5.08 -3.17
N LEU A 47 13.24 4.93 -3.12
CA LEU A 47 12.51 3.93 -3.92
C LEU A 47 12.67 4.20 -5.41
N ARG A 48 12.51 5.45 -5.85
CA ARG A 48 12.72 5.84 -7.27
C ARG A 48 14.09 5.45 -7.78
N ARG A 49 15.16 5.72 -7.02
CA ARG A 49 16.54 5.41 -7.42
C ARG A 49 16.79 3.91 -7.52
N TRP A 50 16.31 3.11 -6.56
CA TRP A 50 16.47 1.66 -6.60
C TRP A 50 15.64 1.01 -7.71
N THR A 51 14.42 1.49 -7.95
CA THR A 51 13.60 1.01 -9.07
C THR A 51 14.20 1.41 -10.42
N ALA A 52 14.79 2.59 -10.54
CA ALA A 52 15.53 2.99 -11.74
C ALA A 52 16.73 2.07 -11.98
N ALA A 53 17.51 1.75 -10.93
CA ALA A 53 18.62 0.78 -11.05
C ALA A 53 18.12 -0.61 -11.48
N PHE A 54 16.97 -1.06 -10.94
CA PHE A 54 16.32 -2.30 -11.35
C PHE A 54 15.95 -2.28 -12.85
N PHE A 55 15.31 -1.22 -13.35
CA PHE A 55 15.00 -1.10 -14.79
C PHE A 55 16.23 -1.02 -15.66
N GLY A 56 17.30 -0.35 -15.19
CA GLY A 56 18.59 -0.37 -15.88
C GLY A 56 19.17 -1.77 -15.98
N SER A 57 19.07 -2.59 -14.93
CA SER A 57 19.51 -3.99 -14.98
C SER A 57 18.62 -4.86 -15.86
N VAL A 58 17.30 -4.62 -15.92
CA VAL A 58 16.40 -5.31 -16.87
C VAL A 58 16.77 -4.98 -18.32
N ALA A 59 17.06 -3.71 -18.63
CA ALA A 59 17.54 -3.35 -19.97
C ALA A 59 18.87 -4.02 -20.31
N LEU A 60 19.81 -4.13 -19.35
CA LEU A 60 21.07 -4.84 -19.52
C LEU A 60 20.87 -6.37 -19.65
N CYS A 61 19.90 -6.94 -18.93
CA CYS A 61 19.54 -8.34 -19.04
C CYS A 61 19.24 -8.72 -20.49
N HIS A 62 18.46 -7.94 -21.20
CA HIS A 62 18.18 -8.16 -22.61
C HIS A 62 19.47 -8.17 -23.48
N LEU A 63 20.50 -7.40 -23.10
CA LEU A 63 21.76 -7.39 -23.85
C LEU A 63 22.60 -8.64 -23.62
N TRP A 64 22.70 -9.18 -22.40
CA TRP A 64 23.52 -10.38 -22.18
C TRP A 64 22.81 -11.69 -22.50
N TYR A 65 21.46 -11.71 -22.61
CA TYR A 65 20.74 -12.86 -23.16
C TYR A 65 20.68 -12.85 -24.69
N LEU A 66 20.75 -11.70 -25.35
CA LEU A 66 20.69 -11.58 -26.80
C LEU A 66 21.67 -12.50 -27.55
N PRO A 67 22.96 -12.65 -27.19
CA PRO A 67 23.88 -13.55 -27.86
C PRO A 67 23.43 -15.00 -27.87
N MET A 68 22.66 -15.45 -26.87
CA MET A 68 22.21 -16.84 -26.78
C MET A 68 21.29 -17.26 -27.93
N TYR A 69 20.53 -16.32 -28.49
CA TYR A 69 19.68 -16.59 -29.67
C TYR A 69 20.48 -16.87 -30.93
N PHE A 70 21.77 -16.50 -30.99
CA PHE A 70 22.67 -16.68 -32.13
C PHE A 70 23.69 -17.81 -31.94
N LEU A 71 23.80 -18.38 -30.74
CA LEU A 71 24.67 -19.51 -30.48
C LEU A 71 24.06 -20.80 -31.03
N THR A 72 24.87 -21.60 -31.73
CA THR A 72 24.46 -22.86 -32.34
C THR A 72 25.01 -24.10 -31.64
N SER A 73 26.12 -23.96 -30.93
CA SER A 73 26.71 -25.04 -30.13
C SER A 73 25.99 -25.22 -28.80
N PRO A 74 25.53 -26.44 -28.44
CA PRO A 74 24.90 -26.68 -27.12
C PRO A 74 25.81 -26.33 -25.94
N ASP A 75 27.13 -26.53 -26.07
CA ASP A 75 28.08 -26.19 -25.00
C ASP A 75 28.22 -24.67 -24.82
N ASP A 76 28.22 -23.91 -25.92
CA ASP A 76 28.29 -22.45 -25.88
C ASP A 76 26.97 -21.85 -25.29
N VAL A 77 25.82 -22.41 -25.69
CA VAL A 77 24.52 -22.03 -25.11
C VAL A 77 24.51 -22.30 -23.59
N LYS A 78 24.98 -23.46 -23.16
CA LYS A 78 25.08 -23.78 -21.73
C LYS A 78 26.00 -22.82 -20.97
N LEU A 79 27.16 -22.52 -21.55
CA LEU A 79 28.11 -21.57 -20.95
C LEU A 79 27.50 -20.15 -20.90
N GLY A 80 26.85 -19.73 -21.99
CA GLY A 80 26.15 -18.44 -22.07
C GLY A 80 25.08 -18.33 -21.00
N SER A 81 24.24 -19.38 -20.78
CA SER A 81 23.22 -19.43 -19.75
C SER A 81 23.79 -19.30 -18.33
N LEU A 82 24.92 -19.95 -18.07
CA LEU A 82 25.62 -19.83 -16.78
C LEU A 82 26.13 -18.41 -16.53
N ILE A 83 26.71 -17.78 -17.57
CA ILE A 83 27.18 -16.39 -17.46
C ILE A 83 26.00 -15.43 -17.25
N ALA A 84 24.91 -15.57 -18.02
CA ALA A 84 23.72 -14.77 -17.87
C ALA A 84 23.11 -14.94 -16.46
N GLY A 85 22.98 -16.17 -15.98
CA GLY A 85 22.49 -16.44 -14.62
C GLY A 85 23.41 -15.88 -13.50
N LEU A 86 24.72 -15.82 -13.74
CA LEU A 86 25.67 -15.15 -12.83
C LEU A 86 25.42 -13.64 -12.82
N LEU A 87 25.26 -13.01 -13.97
CA LEU A 87 24.96 -11.58 -14.08
C LEU A 87 23.63 -11.23 -13.45
N ASP A 88 22.59 -12.04 -13.65
CA ASP A 88 21.29 -11.87 -13.00
C ASP A 88 21.38 -12.00 -11.46
N SER A 89 22.19 -12.96 -11.00
CA SER A 89 22.44 -13.13 -9.56
C SER A 89 23.16 -11.93 -8.95
N MET A 90 23.95 -11.21 -9.72
CA MET A 90 24.66 -10.00 -9.26
C MET A 90 23.83 -8.72 -9.38
N THR A 91 22.79 -8.69 -10.23
CA THR A 91 22.04 -7.47 -10.57
C THR A 91 20.54 -7.59 -10.28
N ILE A 92 19.81 -8.37 -11.07
CA ILE A 92 18.34 -8.43 -11.02
C ILE A 92 17.84 -8.95 -9.68
N ILE A 93 18.40 -10.06 -9.19
CA ILE A 93 17.95 -10.68 -7.93
C ILE A 93 18.13 -9.73 -6.74
N PRO A 94 19.33 -9.15 -6.47
CA PRO A 94 19.49 -8.21 -5.35
C PRO A 94 18.63 -6.96 -5.51
N LEU A 95 18.53 -6.39 -6.72
CA LEU A 95 17.75 -5.18 -6.95
C LEU A 95 16.25 -5.42 -6.76
N THR A 96 15.73 -6.59 -7.16
CA THR A 96 14.35 -6.97 -6.87
C THR A 96 14.08 -6.97 -5.37
N ILE A 97 14.93 -7.62 -4.58
CA ILE A 97 14.78 -7.69 -3.12
C ILE A 97 14.91 -6.29 -2.51
N ILE A 98 15.85 -5.46 -2.98
CA ILE A 98 16.05 -4.10 -2.48
C ILE A 98 14.85 -3.21 -2.79
N VAL A 99 14.27 -3.29 -4.00
CA VAL A 99 13.03 -2.55 -4.36
C VAL A 99 11.89 -2.94 -3.42
N LEU A 100 11.69 -4.25 -3.19
CA LEU A 100 10.68 -4.73 -2.25
C LEU A 100 10.90 -4.20 -0.83
N LEU A 101 12.13 -4.25 -0.33
CA LEU A 101 12.48 -3.74 1.01
C LEU A 101 12.29 -2.22 1.12
N THR A 102 12.59 -1.47 0.06
CA THR A 102 12.47 0.00 0.07
C THR A 102 11.04 0.50 -0.07
N MET A 103 10.10 -0.35 -0.53
CA MET A 103 8.66 -0.05 -0.49
C MET A 103 8.12 0.01 0.95
N LEU A 104 8.76 -0.70 1.89
CA LEU A 104 8.40 -0.68 3.31
C LEU A 104 9.13 0.47 4.00
N GLN A 105 8.41 1.54 4.31
CA GLN A 105 8.96 2.79 4.81
C GLN A 105 8.92 2.94 6.35
N ASP A 106 8.52 1.88 7.08
CA ASP A 106 8.40 1.88 8.54
C ASP A 106 9.75 2.02 9.27
N ARG A 107 10.83 1.56 8.65
CA ARG A 107 12.21 1.62 9.18
C ARG A 107 13.24 1.44 8.08
N ARG A 108 14.45 1.91 8.32
CA ARG A 108 15.59 1.65 7.42
C ARG A 108 16.13 0.24 7.63
N ARG A 109 15.88 -0.64 6.64
CA ARG A 109 16.41 -2.01 6.67
C ARG A 109 17.84 -2.03 6.12
N PRO A 110 18.78 -2.74 6.79
CA PRO A 110 20.13 -2.91 6.27
C PRO A 110 20.08 -3.77 5.00
N LEU A 111 20.91 -3.46 4.02
CA LEU A 111 20.98 -4.19 2.73
C LEU A 111 22.04 -5.28 2.69
N TRP A 112 22.96 -5.32 3.68
CA TRP A 112 24.02 -6.32 3.72
C TRP A 112 23.53 -7.78 3.77
N PRO A 113 22.36 -8.12 4.39
CA PRO A 113 21.88 -9.52 4.37
C PRO A 113 21.55 -10.00 2.96
N VAL A 114 21.16 -9.10 2.04
CA VAL A 114 20.91 -9.43 0.64
C VAL A 114 22.20 -9.90 -0.03
N ALA A 115 23.31 -9.22 0.21
CA ALA A 115 24.62 -9.63 -0.34
C ALA A 115 25.07 -11.00 0.21
N VAL A 116 24.91 -11.24 1.50
CA VAL A 116 25.23 -12.54 2.11
C VAL A 116 24.38 -13.68 1.53
N MET A 117 23.10 -13.40 1.30
CA MET A 117 22.15 -14.37 0.77
C MET A 117 22.46 -14.76 -0.70
N ILE A 118 23.00 -13.82 -1.49
CA ILE A 118 23.31 -14.03 -2.91
C ILE A 118 24.71 -14.63 -3.11
N ALA A 119 25.64 -14.43 -2.17
CA ALA A 119 27.01 -14.89 -2.29
C ALA A 119 27.15 -16.39 -2.65
N PRO A 120 26.39 -17.35 -2.09
CA PRO A 120 26.49 -18.76 -2.50
C PRO A 120 26.12 -19.00 -3.97
N LEU A 121 25.15 -18.25 -4.53
CA LEU A 121 24.78 -18.35 -5.95
C LEU A 121 25.95 -17.87 -6.83
N ILE A 122 26.54 -16.73 -6.50
CA ILE A 122 27.68 -16.16 -7.23
C ILE A 122 28.86 -17.13 -7.20
N VAL A 123 29.22 -17.63 -6.03
CA VAL A 123 30.35 -18.56 -5.87
C VAL A 123 30.10 -19.87 -6.63
N GLY A 124 28.89 -20.44 -6.49
CA GLY A 124 28.54 -21.70 -7.14
C GLY A 124 28.48 -21.59 -8.67
N LEU A 125 27.87 -20.52 -9.21
CA LEU A 125 27.83 -20.28 -10.66
C LEU A 125 29.22 -20.00 -11.21
N THR A 126 30.04 -19.20 -10.51
CA THR A 126 31.44 -18.96 -10.90
C THR A 126 32.24 -20.27 -10.96
N TRP A 127 32.03 -21.15 -9.98
CA TRP A 127 32.63 -22.49 -9.99
C TRP A 127 32.17 -23.33 -11.19
N CYS A 128 30.88 -23.37 -11.50
CA CYS A 128 30.33 -24.07 -12.65
C CYS A 128 30.92 -23.57 -13.99
N ILE A 129 31.09 -22.25 -14.11
CA ILE A 129 31.71 -21.62 -15.29
C ILE A 129 33.19 -22.02 -15.39
N ALA A 130 33.95 -21.91 -14.30
CA ALA A 130 35.37 -22.20 -14.28
C ALA A 130 35.68 -23.69 -14.52
N SER A 131 34.91 -24.60 -13.92
CA SER A 131 35.07 -26.06 -14.06
C SER A 131 34.44 -26.61 -15.37
N ARG A 132 33.65 -25.79 -16.06
CA ARG A 132 32.78 -26.21 -17.19
C ARG A 132 31.89 -27.41 -16.84
N SER A 133 31.56 -27.58 -15.59
CA SER A 133 30.70 -28.65 -15.06
C SER A 133 29.39 -28.10 -14.54
N GLY A 134 28.29 -28.84 -14.80
CA GLY A 134 26.97 -28.53 -14.27
C GLY A 134 26.60 -29.28 -12.98
N ASP A 135 27.54 -29.97 -12.33
CA ASP A 135 27.27 -30.89 -11.21
C ASP A 135 26.64 -30.17 -10.01
N LEU A 136 27.00 -28.90 -9.78
CA LEU A 136 26.42 -28.09 -8.70
C LEU A 136 25.06 -27.45 -9.04
N LEU A 137 24.64 -27.44 -10.29
CA LEU A 137 23.42 -26.74 -10.71
C LEU A 137 22.16 -27.22 -9.97
N PRO A 138 21.92 -28.54 -9.76
CA PRO A 138 20.75 -28.99 -9.00
C PRO A 138 20.75 -28.47 -7.55
N MET A 139 21.91 -28.40 -6.91
CA MET A 139 22.06 -27.89 -5.56
C MET A 139 21.85 -26.37 -5.53
N LEU A 140 22.38 -25.63 -6.49
CA LEU A 140 22.17 -24.19 -6.61
C LEU A 140 20.71 -23.85 -6.89
N PHE A 141 20.03 -24.66 -7.71
CA PHE A 141 18.61 -24.50 -7.95
C PHE A 141 17.75 -24.70 -6.70
N VAL A 142 18.03 -25.76 -5.93
CA VAL A 142 17.36 -25.96 -4.63
C VAL A 142 17.64 -24.80 -3.67
N TYR A 143 18.90 -24.33 -3.62
CA TYR A 143 19.26 -23.16 -2.81
C TYR A 143 18.49 -21.92 -3.26
N PHE A 144 18.39 -21.67 -4.56
CA PHE A 144 17.63 -20.56 -5.14
C PHE A 144 16.14 -20.58 -4.72
N LEU A 145 15.49 -21.76 -4.80
CA LEU A 145 14.12 -21.92 -4.35
C LEU A 145 13.95 -21.66 -2.85
N LEU A 146 14.86 -22.21 -2.02
CA LEU A 146 14.84 -22.00 -0.56
C LEU A 146 15.09 -20.52 -0.20
N MET A 147 16.00 -19.87 -0.92
CA MET A 147 16.26 -18.44 -0.77
C MET A 147 15.00 -17.61 -1.03
N TRP A 148 14.31 -17.85 -2.14
CA TRP A 148 13.07 -17.13 -2.47
C TRP A 148 11.95 -17.45 -1.48
N LEU A 149 11.83 -18.69 -1.04
CA LEU A 149 10.86 -19.06 0.02
C LEU A 149 11.14 -18.26 1.31
N GLY A 150 12.40 -18.15 1.71
CA GLY A 150 12.84 -17.34 2.87
C GLY A 150 12.49 -15.86 2.69
N VAL A 151 12.74 -15.29 1.50
CA VAL A 151 12.38 -13.90 1.17
C VAL A 151 10.87 -13.70 1.24
N ILE A 152 10.06 -14.62 0.70
CA ILE A 152 8.59 -14.53 0.74
C ILE A 152 8.09 -14.55 2.19
N ILE A 153 8.58 -15.50 3.02
CA ILE A 153 8.19 -15.58 4.45
C ILE A 153 8.55 -14.27 5.17
N TYR A 154 9.79 -13.79 4.97
CA TYR A 154 10.22 -12.53 5.56
C TYR A 154 9.33 -11.36 5.12
N MET A 155 9.01 -11.26 3.82
CA MET A 155 8.17 -10.20 3.29
C MET A 155 6.74 -10.24 3.84
N VAL A 156 6.13 -11.42 3.98
CA VAL A 156 4.81 -11.57 4.61
C VAL A 156 4.82 -11.05 6.05
N CYS A 157 5.85 -11.40 6.83
CA CYS A 157 6.00 -10.90 8.19
C CYS A 157 6.22 -9.37 8.22
N ALA A 158 7.08 -8.85 7.33
CA ALA A 158 7.39 -7.44 7.22
C ALA A 158 6.17 -6.59 6.78
N ILE A 159 5.35 -7.08 5.84
CA ILE A 159 4.10 -6.43 5.41
C ILE A 159 3.10 -6.36 6.56
N ARG A 160 2.95 -7.45 7.32
CA ARG A 160 2.05 -7.46 8.49
C ARG A 160 2.50 -6.45 9.56
N GLN A 161 3.80 -6.34 9.79
CA GLN A 161 4.38 -5.35 10.71
C GLN A 161 4.17 -3.93 10.18
N TYR A 162 4.46 -3.69 8.91
CA TYR A 162 4.25 -2.41 8.23
C TYR A 162 2.78 -1.97 8.27
N GLY A 163 1.83 -2.88 8.00
CA GLY A 163 0.40 -2.58 8.06
C GLY A 163 -0.09 -2.25 9.48
N ARG A 164 0.51 -2.84 10.53
CA ARG A 164 0.23 -2.42 11.92
C ARG A 164 0.78 -1.03 12.17
N TRP A 165 2.06 -0.80 11.84
CA TRP A 165 2.70 0.51 11.98
C TRP A 165 1.93 1.62 11.27
N LEU A 166 1.43 1.39 10.04
CA LEU A 166 0.60 2.37 9.34
C LEU A 166 -0.68 2.72 10.12
N ARG A 167 -1.39 1.72 10.64
CA ARG A 167 -2.61 1.96 11.43
C ARG A 167 -2.35 2.67 12.76
N ASP A 168 -1.17 2.47 13.31
CA ASP A 168 -0.77 3.11 14.56
C ASP A 168 -0.29 4.56 14.34
N ASN A 169 0.05 4.95 13.10
CA ASN A 169 0.63 6.25 12.81
C ASN A 169 -0.20 7.17 11.91
N TYR A 170 -1.08 6.61 11.08
CA TYR A 170 -1.80 7.41 10.07
C TYR A 170 -3.31 7.17 10.14
N ALA A 171 -4.08 8.26 10.07
CA ALA A 171 -5.52 8.20 9.97
C ALA A 171 -5.98 7.76 8.57
N ASP A 172 -5.26 8.17 7.52
CA ASP A 172 -5.51 7.79 6.14
C ASP A 172 -4.40 6.85 5.64
N LEU A 173 -4.81 5.69 5.11
CA LEU A 173 -3.91 4.64 4.62
C LEU A 173 -3.82 4.63 3.09
N GLU A 174 -4.63 5.41 2.39
CA GLU A 174 -4.59 5.51 0.94
C GLU A 174 -3.22 6.01 0.47
N HIS A 175 -2.69 5.42 -0.59
CA HIS A 175 -1.33 5.68 -1.10
C HIS A 175 -0.16 5.32 -0.15
N LYS A 176 -0.44 4.72 1.01
CA LYS A 176 0.56 4.28 1.99
C LYS A 176 0.66 2.75 2.09
N GLU A 177 -0.46 2.04 1.83
CA GLU A 177 -0.49 0.57 1.86
C GLU A 177 0.28 -0.04 0.68
N VAL A 178 1.09 -1.04 0.95
CA VAL A 178 1.94 -1.71 -0.05
C VAL A 178 1.62 -3.19 -0.27
N TRP A 179 0.69 -3.78 0.50
CA TRP A 179 0.41 -5.22 0.44
C TRP A 179 -0.05 -5.70 -0.95
N GLN A 180 -0.80 -4.87 -1.69
CA GLN A 180 -1.25 -5.19 -3.05
C GLN A 180 -0.06 -5.34 -4.00
N ASN A 181 1.00 -4.54 -3.82
CA ASN A 181 2.20 -4.60 -4.64
C ASN A 181 2.93 -5.91 -4.46
N PHE A 182 2.98 -6.42 -3.23
CA PHE A 182 3.63 -7.69 -2.94
C PHE A 182 2.84 -8.88 -3.50
N LEU A 183 1.51 -8.78 -3.54
CA LEU A 183 0.69 -9.79 -4.21
C LEU A 183 1.00 -9.83 -5.72
N VAL A 184 0.99 -8.67 -6.37
CA VAL A 184 1.29 -8.57 -7.81
C VAL A 184 2.71 -9.06 -8.10
N LEU A 185 3.70 -8.61 -7.35
CA LEU A 185 5.09 -9.05 -7.50
C LEU A 185 5.25 -10.55 -7.20
N GLY A 186 4.47 -11.09 -6.25
CA GLY A 186 4.43 -12.53 -5.98
C GLY A 186 3.88 -13.34 -7.17
N ILE A 187 2.88 -12.84 -7.87
CA ILE A 187 2.34 -13.46 -9.09
C ILE A 187 3.41 -13.44 -10.19
N PHE A 188 4.09 -12.31 -10.40
CA PHE A 188 5.19 -12.22 -11.37
C PHE A 188 6.31 -13.20 -11.05
N LEU A 189 6.73 -13.27 -9.77
CA LEU A 189 7.74 -14.24 -9.35
C LEU A 189 7.31 -15.68 -9.63
N LEU A 190 6.03 -16.03 -9.40
CA LEU A 190 5.51 -17.35 -9.72
C LEU A 190 5.60 -17.65 -11.22
N VAL A 191 5.27 -16.68 -12.09
CA VAL A 191 5.39 -16.81 -13.54
C VAL A 191 6.85 -17.08 -13.93
N TYR A 192 7.81 -16.33 -13.36
CA TYR A 192 9.25 -16.56 -13.60
C TYR A 192 9.73 -17.93 -13.11
N VAL A 193 9.24 -18.41 -11.96
CA VAL A 193 9.58 -19.76 -11.47
C VAL A 193 9.03 -20.83 -12.42
N ILE A 194 7.79 -20.70 -12.87
CA ILE A 194 7.18 -21.63 -13.85
C ILE A 194 7.99 -21.64 -15.14
N TYR A 195 8.37 -20.46 -15.62
CA TYR A 195 9.24 -20.32 -16.80
C TYR A 195 10.57 -21.06 -16.63
N SER A 196 11.20 -20.97 -15.45
CA SER A 196 12.47 -21.62 -15.16
C SER A 196 12.39 -23.15 -15.09
N LEU A 197 11.18 -23.72 -14.97
CA LEU A 197 10.95 -25.17 -14.89
C LEU A 197 10.66 -25.82 -16.23
N ASP A 198 10.25 -25.03 -17.22
CA ASP A 198 9.87 -25.53 -18.55
C ASP A 198 10.85 -24.98 -19.61
N GLU A 199 11.33 -25.86 -20.51
CA GLU A 199 12.07 -25.46 -21.71
C GLU A 199 11.09 -24.88 -22.74
N GLY A 200 10.42 -23.77 -22.38
CA GLY A 200 9.35 -23.16 -23.14
C GLY A 200 9.69 -22.87 -24.59
N GLY A 201 8.72 -23.03 -25.47
CA GLY A 201 8.84 -22.64 -26.88
C GLY A 201 8.67 -21.12 -27.07
N LEU A 202 8.68 -20.67 -28.33
CA LEU A 202 8.52 -19.26 -28.72
C LEU A 202 7.34 -18.54 -28.02
N ILE A 203 6.24 -19.24 -27.80
CA ILE A 203 5.06 -18.68 -27.08
C ILE A 203 5.40 -18.28 -25.65
N PHE A 204 6.24 -19.05 -24.97
CA PHE A 204 6.71 -18.75 -23.62
C PHE A 204 7.58 -17.49 -23.57
N GLU A 205 8.49 -17.34 -24.55
CA GLU A 205 9.33 -16.15 -24.65
C GLU A 205 8.47 -14.89 -24.86
N TYR A 206 7.47 -14.94 -25.76
CA TYR A 206 6.51 -13.83 -25.90
C TYR A 206 5.75 -13.53 -24.60
N ALA A 207 5.32 -14.57 -23.86
CA ALA A 207 4.61 -14.39 -22.61
C ALA A 207 5.49 -13.72 -21.54
N MET A 208 6.79 -14.03 -21.52
CA MET A 208 7.76 -13.37 -20.61
C MET A 208 7.92 -11.90 -20.95
N GLU A 209 8.11 -11.55 -22.22
CA GLU A 209 8.23 -10.17 -22.67
C GLU A 209 6.96 -9.34 -22.34
N VAL A 210 5.77 -9.91 -22.54
CA VAL A 210 4.51 -9.27 -22.15
C VAL A 210 4.45 -9.08 -20.63
N THR A 211 4.91 -10.06 -19.86
CA THR A 211 4.99 -9.97 -18.41
C THR A 211 5.90 -8.84 -17.96
N ASP A 212 7.06 -8.67 -18.62
CA ASP A 212 8.00 -7.59 -18.34
C ASP A 212 7.40 -6.22 -18.64
N VAL A 213 6.69 -6.06 -19.77
CA VAL A 213 5.97 -4.80 -20.08
C VAL A 213 4.98 -4.45 -18.99
N ILE A 214 4.16 -5.43 -18.55
CA ILE A 214 3.17 -5.21 -17.49
C ILE A 214 3.86 -4.84 -16.18
N LEU A 215 4.94 -5.53 -15.83
CA LEU A 215 5.72 -5.27 -14.61
C LEU A 215 6.34 -3.86 -14.61
N ILE A 216 6.97 -3.46 -15.72
CA ILE A 216 7.58 -2.13 -15.86
C ILE A 216 6.51 -1.05 -15.71
N CYS A 217 5.40 -1.14 -16.44
CA CYS A 217 4.30 -0.17 -16.36
C CYS A 217 3.70 -0.10 -14.95
N TYR A 218 3.46 -1.25 -14.33
CA TYR A 218 2.94 -1.34 -12.97
C TYR A 218 3.89 -0.71 -11.94
N LEU A 219 5.19 -1.02 -11.98
CA LEU A 219 6.16 -0.49 -11.03
C LEU A 219 6.35 1.02 -11.21
N VAL A 220 6.39 1.54 -12.44
CA VAL A 220 6.46 2.99 -12.69
C VAL A 220 5.25 3.68 -12.07
N TRP A 221 4.04 3.19 -12.39
CA TRP A 221 2.81 3.75 -11.82
C TRP A 221 2.81 3.69 -10.28
N ARG A 222 3.26 2.57 -9.73
CA ARG A 222 3.22 2.36 -8.28
C ARG A 222 4.24 3.22 -7.53
N VAL A 223 5.45 3.32 -8.03
CA VAL A 223 6.48 4.18 -7.42
C VAL A 223 6.03 5.65 -7.39
N GLU A 224 5.37 6.11 -8.45
CA GLU A 224 4.89 7.48 -8.55
C GLU A 224 3.62 7.75 -7.69
N THR A 225 2.84 6.72 -7.35
CA THR A 225 1.62 6.87 -6.54
C THR A 225 1.82 6.57 -5.06
N LEU A 226 3.01 6.15 -4.63
CA LEU A 226 3.32 5.90 -3.23
C LEU A 226 3.77 7.19 -2.54
N SER A 227 3.16 7.54 -1.40
CA SER A 227 3.53 8.71 -0.60
C SER A 227 4.88 8.50 0.09
N ASP A 228 5.70 9.56 0.17
CA ASP A 228 6.95 9.54 0.95
C ASP A 228 6.65 9.73 2.45
N LEU A 229 6.99 8.72 3.24
CA LEU A 229 6.84 8.71 4.69
C LEU A 229 8.19 8.89 5.41
N SER A 230 9.29 9.09 4.66
CA SER A 230 10.66 9.11 5.21
C SER A 230 10.93 10.30 6.13
N ILE A 231 10.23 11.42 5.95
CA ILE A 231 10.38 12.62 6.78
C ILE A 231 9.97 12.32 8.22
N HIS A 232 8.86 11.59 8.40
CA HIS A 232 8.36 11.26 9.73
C HIS A 232 9.20 10.17 10.45
N THR A 233 9.84 9.27 9.70
CA THR A 233 10.71 8.23 10.31
C THR A 233 12.02 8.79 10.84
N THR A 234 12.53 9.90 10.28
CA THR A 234 13.75 10.55 10.76
C THR A 234 13.51 11.24 12.10
N ASP A 235 12.37 11.92 12.24
CA ASP A 235 11.96 12.57 13.50
C ASP A 235 11.70 11.53 14.60
N GLU A 236 11.22 10.32 14.24
CA GLU A 236 11.01 9.20 15.15
C GLU A 236 12.32 8.61 15.70
N GLU A 237 13.37 8.49 14.87
CA GLU A 237 14.69 8.00 15.31
C GLU A 237 15.34 8.95 16.33
N GLU A 238 15.17 10.28 16.18
CA GLU A 238 15.66 11.28 17.12
C GLU A 238 14.84 11.28 18.44
N GLU A 239 13.53 11.07 18.39
CA GLU A 239 12.67 11.04 19.57
C GLU A 239 12.88 9.76 20.42
N ILE A 240 13.14 8.62 19.80
CA ILE A 240 13.44 7.36 20.50
C ILE A 240 14.75 7.44 21.29
N VAL A 241 15.78 8.10 20.74
CA VAL A 241 17.08 8.27 21.42
C VAL A 241 16.94 9.08 22.72
N THR A 242 15.96 9.98 22.80
CA THR A 242 15.72 10.79 24.02
C THR A 242 14.86 10.07 25.07
N THR A 243 14.19 8.96 24.71
CA THR A 243 13.21 8.26 25.59
C THR A 243 13.67 6.88 26.09
N GLU A 244 14.89 6.42 25.78
CA GLU A 244 15.40 5.07 26.16
C GLU A 244 15.53 4.80 27.68
N ASN A 245 15.10 5.72 28.56
CA ASN A 245 15.21 5.57 30.02
C ASN A 245 13.91 5.26 30.74
N VAL A 246 12.86 4.75 30.07
CA VAL A 246 11.59 4.40 30.73
C VAL A 246 11.37 2.89 30.71
N GLU A 247 11.99 2.20 31.66
CA GLU A 247 11.65 0.84 32.07
C GLU A 247 10.37 0.90 32.94
N ASP A 248 9.19 1.00 32.35
CA ASP A 248 7.97 0.38 32.91
C ASP A 248 6.82 0.45 31.90
N ASN A 249 6.30 -0.71 31.51
CA ASN A 249 5.43 -0.92 30.35
C ASN A 249 3.96 -0.55 30.60
N LYS A 250 3.65 0.29 31.59
CA LYS A 250 2.28 0.75 31.88
C LYS A 250 2.23 2.27 32.03
N LEU A 251 1.41 2.90 31.19
CA LEU A 251 1.13 4.33 31.28
C LEU A 251 0.54 4.65 32.67
N PRO A 252 1.16 5.54 33.48
CA PRO A 252 0.59 5.95 34.75
C PRO A 252 -0.82 6.53 34.57
N LEU A 253 -1.73 6.25 35.49
CA LEU A 253 -3.11 6.74 35.44
C LEU A 253 -3.21 8.26 35.29
N SER A 254 -2.30 9.00 35.90
CA SER A 254 -2.22 10.45 35.79
C SER A 254 -1.94 10.92 34.37
N ILE A 255 -0.98 10.29 33.68
CA ILE A 255 -0.64 10.61 32.28
C ILE A 255 -1.78 10.22 31.35
N ARG A 256 -2.41 9.08 31.58
CA ARG A 256 -3.58 8.62 30.82
C ARG A 256 -4.73 9.62 30.86
N ASN A 257 -5.12 10.08 32.08
CA ASN A 257 -6.20 11.06 32.24
C ASN A 257 -5.83 12.42 31.63
N SER A 258 -4.55 12.80 31.70
CA SER A 258 -4.06 14.02 31.04
C SER A 258 -4.17 13.92 29.52
N ILE A 259 -3.77 12.79 28.91
CA ILE A 259 -3.88 12.59 27.46
C ILE A 259 -5.35 12.62 27.04
N GLU A 260 -6.26 11.98 27.79
CA GLU A 260 -7.69 11.99 27.48
C GLU A 260 -8.28 13.40 27.47
N SER A 261 -7.96 14.21 28.48
CA SER A 261 -8.40 15.61 28.53
C SER A 261 -7.80 16.47 27.41
N LEU A 262 -6.53 16.26 27.07
CA LEU A 262 -5.85 16.96 25.97
C LEU A 262 -6.43 16.55 24.60
N LEU A 263 -6.75 15.27 24.39
CA LEU A 263 -7.43 14.79 23.19
C LEU A 263 -8.82 15.42 23.06
N GLN A 264 -9.57 15.52 24.16
CA GLN A 264 -10.86 16.20 24.15
C GLN A 264 -10.71 17.66 23.72
N GLN A 265 -9.81 18.40 24.37
CA GLN A 265 -9.63 19.83 24.17
C GLN A 265 -9.04 20.18 22.81
N HIS A 266 -7.99 19.46 22.36
CA HIS A 266 -7.18 19.84 21.19
C HIS A 266 -7.49 19.02 19.93
N CYS A 267 -8.15 17.87 20.05
CA CYS A 267 -8.52 17.06 18.88
C CYS A 267 -10.03 17.09 18.61
N ILE A 268 -10.87 16.88 19.66
CA ILE A 268 -12.32 16.74 19.48
C ILE A 268 -12.99 18.11 19.41
N ASP A 269 -12.74 18.99 20.37
CA ASP A 269 -13.38 20.31 20.45
C ASP A 269 -12.94 21.24 19.30
N THR A 270 -11.66 21.18 18.91
CA THR A 270 -11.12 21.93 17.76
C THR A 270 -11.43 21.30 16.42
N ARG A 271 -11.97 20.08 16.41
CA ARG A 271 -12.21 19.27 15.19
C ARG A 271 -10.95 19.00 14.38
N LEU A 272 -9.79 18.89 15.01
CA LEU A 272 -8.53 18.60 14.32
C LEU A 272 -8.58 17.29 13.53
N TYR A 273 -9.41 16.32 13.97
CA TYR A 273 -9.64 15.05 13.30
C TYR A 273 -10.21 15.19 11.86
N LEU A 274 -10.74 16.36 11.50
CA LEU A 274 -11.22 16.65 10.12
C LEU A 274 -10.08 16.95 9.16
N GLN A 275 -8.87 17.23 9.66
CA GLN A 275 -7.70 17.45 8.81
C GLN A 275 -7.36 16.16 8.05
N ASN A 276 -7.26 16.26 6.72
CA ASN A 276 -6.80 15.16 5.88
C ASN A 276 -5.35 14.79 6.23
N ASP A 277 -4.99 13.51 6.05
CA ASP A 277 -3.62 12.99 6.29
C ASP A 277 -3.05 13.23 7.69
N LEU A 278 -3.89 13.46 8.69
CA LEU A 278 -3.46 13.65 10.06
C LEU A 278 -2.67 12.44 10.55
N SER A 279 -1.43 12.65 10.98
CA SER A 279 -0.56 11.63 11.57
C SER A 279 -0.59 11.69 13.11
N ILE A 280 -0.21 10.59 13.76
CA ILE A 280 -0.09 10.56 15.22
C ILE A 280 0.96 11.55 15.72
N PHE A 281 2.02 11.81 14.93
CA PHE A 281 3.05 12.79 15.24
C PHE A 281 2.47 14.22 15.29
N GLN A 282 1.72 14.61 14.25
CA GLN A 282 1.04 15.91 14.21
C GLN A 282 0.04 16.08 15.37
N LEU A 283 -0.70 15.01 15.68
CA LEU A 283 -1.61 15.02 16.83
C LEU A 283 -0.83 15.16 18.14
N ALA A 284 0.24 14.40 18.34
CA ALA A 284 1.08 14.49 19.54
C ALA A 284 1.66 15.90 19.72
N GLN A 285 2.15 16.52 18.65
CA GLN A 285 2.64 17.89 18.66
C GLN A 285 1.54 18.89 19.02
N SER A 286 0.33 18.73 18.49
CA SER A 286 -0.79 19.65 18.77
C SER A 286 -1.30 19.58 20.20
N ILE A 287 -1.18 18.43 20.88
CA ILE A 287 -1.59 18.24 22.27
C ILE A 287 -0.43 18.40 23.27
N GLY A 288 0.80 18.72 22.78
CA GLY A 288 1.96 18.95 23.63
C GLY A 288 2.53 17.69 24.30
N THR A 289 2.39 16.54 23.64
CA THR A 289 2.95 15.25 24.10
C THR A 289 3.83 14.63 23.02
N ASN A 290 4.49 13.51 23.34
CA ASN A 290 5.24 12.78 22.31
C ASN A 290 4.41 11.60 21.76
N ARG A 291 4.81 11.14 20.58
CA ARG A 291 4.20 10.01 19.87
C ARG A 291 4.16 8.73 20.71
N PHE A 292 5.21 8.47 21.51
CA PHE A 292 5.33 7.25 22.31
C PHE A 292 4.18 7.14 23.32
N TYR A 293 3.93 8.18 24.11
CA TYR A 293 2.85 8.19 25.08
C TYR A 293 1.48 8.10 24.43
N LEU A 294 1.29 8.75 23.28
CA LEU A 294 0.03 8.70 22.56
C LEU A 294 -0.23 7.31 21.96
N SER A 295 0.79 6.67 21.39
CA SER A 295 0.71 5.29 20.89
C SER A 295 0.41 4.30 22.01
N GLN A 296 1.07 4.46 23.18
CA GLN A 296 0.83 3.63 24.35
C GLN A 296 -0.59 3.85 24.93
N TYR A 297 -1.09 5.09 24.89
CA TYR A 297 -2.45 5.40 25.26
C TYR A 297 -3.46 4.62 24.40
N PHE A 298 -3.39 4.71 23.07
CA PHE A 298 -4.30 3.98 22.19
C PHE A 298 -4.19 2.46 22.37
N SER A 299 -2.98 1.94 22.48
CA SER A 299 -2.74 0.52 22.75
C SER A 299 -3.38 0.06 24.07
N SER A 300 -3.29 0.87 25.12
CA SER A 300 -3.91 0.58 26.42
C SER A 300 -5.44 0.59 26.37
N GLN A 301 -6.02 1.30 25.40
CA GLN A 301 -7.47 1.32 25.14
C GLN A 301 -7.93 0.18 24.20
N GLY A 302 -7.01 -0.70 23.76
CA GLY A 302 -7.30 -1.75 22.80
C GLY A 302 -7.69 -1.24 21.41
N THR A 303 -7.29 -0.01 21.06
CA THR A 303 -7.58 0.63 19.78
C THR A 303 -6.31 1.07 19.07
N THR A 304 -6.41 1.42 17.78
CA THR A 304 -5.33 2.03 17.02
C THR A 304 -5.62 3.51 16.77
N TYR A 305 -4.60 4.31 16.52
CA TYR A 305 -4.76 5.71 16.12
C TYR A 305 -5.72 5.87 14.94
N ASN A 306 -5.54 5.05 13.88
CA ASN A 306 -6.42 5.05 12.71
C ASN A 306 -7.90 4.79 13.09
N ALA A 307 -8.14 3.80 13.94
CA ALA A 307 -9.50 3.47 14.37
C ALA A 307 -10.13 4.62 15.18
N PHE A 308 -9.36 5.26 16.08
CA PHE A 308 -9.81 6.39 16.88
C PHE A 308 -10.23 7.57 16.00
N ILE A 309 -9.35 8.06 15.13
CA ILE A 309 -9.64 9.20 14.24
C ILE A 309 -10.81 8.88 13.30
N ASN A 310 -10.80 7.70 12.67
CA ASN A 310 -11.89 7.32 11.77
C ASN A 310 -13.23 7.15 12.48
N ASN A 311 -13.24 6.75 13.75
CA ASN A 311 -14.44 6.72 14.57
C ASN A 311 -15.02 8.12 14.82
N LEU A 312 -14.17 9.12 15.08
CA LEU A 312 -14.60 10.51 15.21
C LEU A 312 -15.18 11.05 13.89
N ARG A 313 -14.49 10.79 12.79
CA ARG A 313 -14.96 11.20 11.44
C ARG A 313 -16.29 10.55 11.06
N ILE A 314 -16.48 9.26 11.36
CA ILE A 314 -17.76 8.56 11.10
C ILE A 314 -18.88 9.14 11.98
N ASN A 315 -18.63 9.44 13.25
CA ASN A 315 -19.61 10.09 14.11
C ASN A 315 -20.01 11.46 13.56
N HIS A 316 -19.03 12.21 13.04
CA HIS A 316 -19.28 13.50 12.38
C HIS A 316 -20.11 13.33 11.09
N PHE A 317 -19.79 12.32 10.26
CA PHE A 317 -20.60 11.96 9.09
C PHE A 317 -22.07 11.69 9.46
N VAL A 318 -22.30 10.91 10.51
CA VAL A 318 -23.66 10.60 10.99
C VAL A 318 -24.38 11.89 11.41
N SER A 319 -23.70 12.79 12.11
CA SER A 319 -24.25 14.09 12.51
C SER A 319 -24.57 14.98 11.30
N LEU A 320 -23.69 15.05 10.28
CA LEU A 320 -23.92 15.77 9.05
C LEU A 320 -25.11 15.21 8.27
N TYR A 321 -25.22 13.87 8.20
CA TYR A 321 -26.36 13.20 7.56
C TYR A 321 -27.68 13.59 8.23
N GLN A 322 -27.77 13.47 9.55
CA GLN A 322 -28.97 13.85 10.31
C GLN A 322 -29.32 15.32 10.12
N GLY A 323 -28.34 16.21 10.16
CA GLY A 323 -28.53 17.63 9.92
C GLY A 323 -29.03 17.93 8.51
N ALA A 324 -28.48 17.26 7.48
CA ALA A 324 -28.90 17.44 6.09
C ALA A 324 -30.33 16.94 5.83
N VAL A 325 -30.71 15.79 6.44
CA VAL A 325 -32.08 15.26 6.34
C VAL A 325 -33.08 16.18 7.03
N THR A 326 -32.78 16.64 8.25
CA THR A 326 -33.64 17.58 9.00
C THR A 326 -33.83 18.89 8.23
N ALA A 327 -32.76 19.43 7.65
CA ALA A 327 -32.76 20.64 6.84
C ALA A 327 -33.34 20.45 5.41
N LYS A 328 -33.69 19.22 5.02
CA LYS A 328 -34.12 18.83 3.67
C LYS A 328 -33.15 19.28 2.58
N ARG A 329 -31.87 19.34 2.88
CA ARG A 329 -30.77 19.67 1.96
C ARG A 329 -30.45 18.48 1.08
N SER A 330 -30.28 18.68 -0.23
CA SER A 330 -29.73 17.64 -1.10
C SER A 330 -28.26 17.40 -0.78
N PHE A 331 -27.84 16.14 -0.72
CA PHE A 331 -26.46 15.75 -0.44
C PHE A 331 -26.13 14.41 -1.11
N THR A 332 -24.84 14.14 -1.27
CA THR A 332 -24.33 12.83 -1.64
C THR A 332 -23.53 12.25 -0.49
N ALA A 333 -23.48 10.92 -0.37
CA ALA A 333 -22.64 10.25 0.64
C ALA A 333 -21.17 10.64 0.49
N GLN A 334 -20.69 10.88 -0.74
CA GLN A 334 -19.33 11.30 -1.03
C GLN A 334 -19.05 12.72 -0.48
N GLN A 335 -19.95 13.66 -0.68
CA GLN A 335 -19.81 15.02 -0.13
C GLN A 335 -19.72 15.00 1.40
N LEU A 336 -20.65 14.30 2.07
CA LEU A 336 -20.64 14.20 3.54
C LEU A 336 -19.38 13.48 4.06
N ALA A 337 -18.87 12.50 3.32
CA ALA A 337 -17.62 11.82 3.67
C ALA A 337 -16.43 12.79 3.62
N GLN A 338 -16.34 13.63 2.58
CA GLN A 338 -15.30 14.66 2.47
C GLN A 338 -15.43 15.73 3.56
N GLU A 339 -16.65 16.23 3.82
CA GLU A 339 -16.94 17.16 4.90
C GLU A 339 -16.58 16.59 6.30
N SER A 340 -16.60 15.26 6.46
CA SER A 340 -16.22 14.57 7.68
C SER A 340 -14.72 14.24 7.78
N GLY A 341 -13.89 14.74 6.86
CA GLY A 341 -12.43 14.64 6.91
C GLY A 341 -11.83 13.42 6.23
N PHE A 342 -12.60 12.65 5.47
CA PHE A 342 -12.05 11.57 4.65
C PHE A 342 -11.54 12.09 3.31
N HIS A 343 -10.32 11.69 2.95
CA HIS A 343 -9.72 12.06 1.66
C HIS A 343 -10.44 11.38 0.49
N SER A 344 -10.80 10.10 0.63
CA SER A 344 -11.50 9.36 -0.42
C SER A 344 -12.74 8.62 0.11
N TYR A 345 -13.72 8.45 -0.80
CA TYR A 345 -14.94 7.68 -0.49
C TYR A 345 -14.64 6.20 -0.21
N ARG A 346 -13.58 5.64 -0.80
CA ARG A 346 -13.16 4.26 -0.57
C ARG A 346 -12.72 4.06 0.88
N THR A 347 -11.80 4.91 1.36
CA THR A 347 -11.32 4.85 2.76
C THR A 347 -12.46 5.04 3.75
N PHE A 348 -13.38 5.99 3.46
CA PHE A 348 -14.60 6.19 4.24
C PHE A 348 -15.47 4.93 4.28
N SER A 349 -15.81 4.36 3.12
CA SER A 349 -16.70 3.19 3.02
C SER A 349 -16.16 1.99 3.79
N ASP A 350 -14.85 1.73 3.69
CA ASP A 350 -14.17 0.65 4.40
C ASP A 350 -14.15 0.88 5.92
N ALA A 351 -13.89 2.10 6.37
CA ALA A 351 -13.93 2.46 7.79
C ALA A 351 -15.36 2.39 8.34
N PHE A 352 -16.33 2.89 7.58
CA PHE A 352 -17.74 2.88 7.94
C PHE A 352 -18.27 1.45 8.10
N LYS A 353 -17.98 0.57 7.12
CA LYS A 353 -18.38 -0.85 7.18
C LYS A 353 -17.77 -1.57 8.38
N ARG A 354 -16.51 -1.29 8.70
CA ARG A 354 -15.85 -1.85 9.89
C ARG A 354 -16.51 -1.42 11.19
N LYS A 355 -16.91 -0.13 11.30
CA LYS A 355 -17.54 0.43 12.52
C LYS A 355 -19.00 0.06 12.63
N MET A 356 -19.78 0.19 11.55
CA MET A 356 -21.24 0.05 11.57
C MET A 356 -21.72 -1.36 11.21
N GLY A 357 -20.82 -2.27 10.79
CA GLY A 357 -21.15 -3.63 10.39
C GLY A 357 -21.89 -3.75 9.05
N GLN A 358 -22.22 -2.63 8.37
CA GLN A 358 -22.99 -2.61 7.14
C GLN A 358 -22.48 -1.53 6.18
N SER A 359 -22.86 -1.62 4.89
CA SER A 359 -22.46 -0.61 3.90
C SER A 359 -23.15 0.73 4.15
N VAL A 360 -22.50 1.82 3.69
CA VAL A 360 -23.04 3.19 3.77
C VAL A 360 -24.45 3.28 3.16
N THR A 361 -24.64 2.69 1.98
CA THR A 361 -25.93 2.68 1.28
C THR A 361 -27.03 1.97 2.05
N ALA A 362 -26.72 0.80 2.64
CA ALA A 362 -27.67 0.05 3.46
C ALA A 362 -28.05 0.82 4.73
N TRP A 363 -27.06 1.44 5.37
CA TRP A 363 -27.28 2.25 6.56
C TRP A 363 -28.14 3.48 6.28
N MET A 364 -27.83 4.24 5.21
CA MET A 364 -28.60 5.43 4.83
C MET A 364 -30.05 5.06 4.47
N LYS A 365 -30.27 3.93 3.80
CA LYS A 365 -31.63 3.44 3.50
C LYS A 365 -32.39 3.12 4.78
N ALA A 366 -31.80 2.36 5.69
CA ALA A 366 -32.43 2.02 6.96
C ALA A 366 -32.73 3.28 7.81
N ALA A 367 -31.79 4.24 7.85
CA ALA A 367 -31.98 5.50 8.56
C ALA A 367 -33.16 6.33 7.97
N SER A 368 -33.27 6.40 6.63
CA SER A 368 -34.37 7.11 5.97
C SER A 368 -35.73 6.44 6.20
N GLU A 369 -35.80 5.11 6.24
CA GLU A 369 -37.02 4.35 6.56
C GLU A 369 -37.47 4.58 8.02
N GLN A 370 -36.51 4.61 8.96
CA GLN A 370 -36.79 4.92 10.36
C GLN A 370 -37.33 6.34 10.56
N GLU A 371 -36.73 7.34 9.92
CA GLU A 371 -37.22 8.73 9.97
C GLU A 371 -38.62 8.88 9.39
N GLN A 372 -38.90 8.23 8.25
CA GLN A 372 -40.25 8.24 7.67
C GLN A 372 -41.28 7.59 8.58
N SER A 373 -40.90 6.49 9.24
CA SER A 373 -41.77 5.80 10.19
C SER A 373 -42.05 6.67 11.41
N GLN A 374 -41.02 7.32 11.96
CA GLN A 374 -41.14 8.24 13.09
C GLN A 374 -42.00 9.47 12.74
N ALA A 375 -41.80 10.04 11.53
CA ALA A 375 -42.62 11.17 11.04
C ALA A 375 -44.09 10.78 10.90
N ARG A 376 -44.39 9.55 10.45
CA ARG A 376 -45.75 9.01 10.39
C ARG A 376 -46.40 8.88 11.76
N LEU A 377 -45.65 8.31 12.76
CA LEU A 377 -46.11 8.18 14.12
C LEU A 377 -46.43 9.54 14.75
N ASN A 378 -45.48 10.47 14.68
CA ASN A 378 -45.65 11.83 15.20
C ASN A 378 -46.85 12.60 14.52
N SER A 379 -47.08 12.32 13.22
CA SER A 379 -48.23 12.90 12.52
C SER A 379 -49.57 12.29 12.91
N ALA A 380 -49.60 11.00 13.25
CA ALA A 380 -50.74 10.28 13.80
C ALA A 380 -51.10 10.77 15.21
N GLU A 381 -50.10 10.90 16.06
CA GLU A 381 -50.27 11.44 17.42
C GLU A 381 -50.79 12.89 17.43
N ARG A 382 -50.28 13.75 16.52
CA ARG A 382 -50.78 15.12 16.35
C ARG A 382 -52.21 15.17 15.83
N LYS A 383 -52.65 14.19 15.00
CA LYS A 383 -54.04 14.11 14.57
C LYS A 383 -54.97 13.64 15.68
N GLN A 384 -54.53 12.76 16.58
CA GLN A 384 -55.28 12.29 17.74
C GLN A 384 -55.33 13.35 18.86
N ALA A 385 -54.27 14.15 19.03
CA ALA A 385 -54.19 15.22 20.03
C ALA A 385 -54.95 16.51 19.65
N ARG A 386 -55.64 16.56 18.50
CA ARG A 386 -56.50 17.71 18.10
C ARG A 386 -57.89 17.45 18.65
N PRO A 387 -58.35 18.11 19.77
CA PRO A 387 -59.71 17.96 20.26
C PRO A 387 -60.69 18.47 19.19
N GLU A 388 -61.83 17.79 19.13
CA GLU A 388 -63.01 18.19 18.36
C GLU A 388 -63.55 19.48 18.90
N ASP A 389 -62.98 20.65 18.56
CA ASP A 389 -63.59 21.97 18.78
C ASP A 389 -64.28 22.44 17.50
N LYS A 390 -65.28 21.68 17.09
CA LYS A 390 -66.27 22.12 16.09
C LYS A 390 -67.60 21.45 16.31
N VAL A 391 -68.24 21.61 17.42
CA VAL A 391 -69.72 21.57 17.56
C VAL A 391 -70.10 22.45 18.70
N GLN A 392 -70.45 23.69 18.48
CA GLN A 392 -71.43 24.45 19.25
C GLN A 392 -71.47 25.94 18.84
N TYR A 393 -71.94 26.22 17.64
CA TYR A 393 -72.52 27.53 17.31
C TYR A 393 -73.56 27.34 16.17
N GLU A 394 -74.57 26.56 16.44
CA GLU A 394 -75.86 26.64 15.72
C GLU A 394 -76.98 26.49 16.74
N GLY A 395 -77.55 27.58 17.16
CA GLY A 395 -78.75 27.51 17.96
C GLY A 395 -78.97 28.71 18.89
N LEU A 396 -79.00 29.92 18.36
CA LEU A 396 -79.75 31.07 19.03
C LEU A 396 -79.88 32.24 18.01
N GLY A 397 -80.96 32.16 17.29
CA GLY A 397 -81.33 33.24 16.39
C GLY A 397 -82.71 33.04 15.84
N LYS A 398 -83.74 33.00 16.72
CA LYS A 398 -85.09 33.29 16.41
C LYS A 398 -85.86 33.55 17.72
N LEU A 399 -85.94 34.77 18.12
CA LEU A 399 -87.12 35.42 18.69
C LEU A 399 -86.84 36.91 18.80
#